data_c082777840212528a19421e9f91bf3bd
#
_entry.id   c082777840212528a19421e9f91bf3bd
#
_cell.length_a   1.000
_cell.length_b   1.000
_cell.length_c   1.000
_cell.angle_alpha   90.00
_cell.angle_beta   90.00
_cell.angle_gamma   90.00
#
_symmetry.space_group_name_H-M   'P 1'
#
loop_
_entity.id
_entity.type
_entity.pdbx_description
1 polymer ?
#
loop_
_entity_poly.entity_id
_entity_poly.type
_entity_poly.pdbx_seq_one_letter_code
_entity_poly.pdbx_strand_id
1 'polypeptide(L)'
;TQNAKNVILQKIREEERKVLFDEYYSKEKDIVTGIVQRYVGKNVSINLGKVDAILTENEQVKGEVFKPTERIKLYVVEVKNTTKGPKILVSRTHPELVKRLFESEVAEVKDGTVEIKSIAREAGSRTKMAVWSNDPNVDPVGACVGMNGARVNAVVKELRGEKIDIINWDENPALLIENALSPAKVISVMADPDEKIAGVIVPDYQLSLAIGKEGQNARLAARLTGFKIDIKSETQAREAGDFFDYENEYEDDEYYYYVKAVPKIVVSTPEKTVKRCLLYTSPSPRD
;
A
#
# COMPACT_ATOMS: atom_id res chain seq x y z
N THR A 1 -46.45 -37.03 13.47
CA THR A 1 -45.08 -37.35 13.91
C THR A 1 -44.04 -36.96 12.87
N GLN A 2 -44.22 -37.28 11.56
CA GLN A 2 -43.24 -36.93 10.52
C GLN A 2 -43.09 -35.41 10.33
N ASN A 3 -44.21 -34.65 10.34
CA ASN A 3 -44.19 -33.19 10.24
C ASN A 3 -43.40 -32.53 11.40
N ALA A 4 -43.58 -33.02 12.65
CA ALA A 4 -42.86 -32.52 13.79
C ALA A 4 -41.33 -32.74 13.66
N LYS A 5 -40.89 -33.90 13.16
CA LYS A 5 -39.51 -34.20 12.90
C LYS A 5 -38.92 -33.25 11.85
N ASN A 6 -39.65 -32.99 10.74
CA ASN A 6 -39.20 -32.08 9.71
C ASN A 6 -39.05 -30.65 10.21
N VAL A 7 -40.00 -30.15 11.02
CA VAL A 7 -39.92 -28.82 11.66
C VAL A 7 -38.72 -28.68 12.57
N ILE A 8 -38.46 -29.70 13.38
CA ILE A 8 -37.30 -29.70 14.29
C ILE A 8 -35.99 -29.69 13.48
N LEU A 9 -35.86 -30.52 12.46
CA LEU A 9 -34.68 -30.56 11.58
C LEU A 9 -34.49 -29.23 10.85
N GLN A 10 -35.56 -28.59 10.42
CA GLN A 10 -35.49 -27.27 9.79
C GLN A 10 -34.99 -26.23 10.78
N LYS A 11 -35.48 -26.20 12.01
CA LYS A 11 -35.02 -25.29 13.07
C LYS A 11 -33.55 -25.49 13.39
N ILE A 12 -33.11 -26.73 13.54
CA ILE A 12 -31.70 -27.05 13.77
C ILE A 12 -30.82 -26.49 12.64
N ARG A 13 -31.22 -26.72 11.39
CA ARG A 13 -30.48 -26.18 10.24
C ARG A 13 -30.46 -24.64 10.19
N GLU A 14 -31.53 -23.98 10.59
CA GLU A 14 -31.60 -22.53 10.69
C GLU A 14 -30.64 -22.00 11.73
N GLU A 15 -30.60 -22.61 12.93
CA GLU A 15 -29.68 -22.23 14.00
C GLU A 15 -28.21 -22.53 13.62
N GLU A 16 -27.92 -23.68 13.02
CA GLU A 16 -26.59 -24.01 12.49
C GLU A 16 -26.10 -22.95 11.48
N ARG A 17 -26.96 -22.52 10.56
CA ARG A 17 -26.64 -21.48 9.58
C ARG A 17 -26.36 -20.14 10.25
N LYS A 18 -27.14 -19.79 11.26
CA LYS A 18 -26.93 -18.55 12.01
C LYS A 18 -25.59 -18.56 12.75
N VAL A 19 -25.27 -19.64 13.44
CA VAL A 19 -23.97 -19.80 14.13
C VAL A 19 -22.81 -19.70 13.14
N LEU A 20 -22.93 -20.36 11.98
CA LEU A 20 -21.90 -20.28 10.93
C LEU A 20 -21.78 -18.86 10.36
N PHE A 21 -22.91 -18.18 10.14
CA PHE A 21 -22.90 -16.80 9.68
C PHE A 21 -22.19 -15.88 10.69
N ASP A 22 -22.53 -15.96 11.96
CA ASP A 22 -21.95 -15.15 13.03
C ASP A 22 -20.44 -15.42 13.18
N GLU A 23 -20.01 -16.69 13.08
CA GLU A 23 -18.60 -17.07 13.11
C GLU A 23 -17.79 -16.44 11.97
N TYR A 24 -18.30 -16.47 10.74
CA TYR A 24 -17.58 -15.90 9.59
C TYR A 24 -17.79 -14.41 9.43
N TYR A 25 -18.88 -13.85 9.91
CA TYR A 25 -19.11 -12.42 9.96
C TYR A 25 -18.07 -11.73 10.86
N SER A 26 -17.68 -12.35 11.97
CA SER A 26 -16.61 -11.85 12.83
C SER A 26 -15.23 -11.83 12.15
N LYS A 27 -15.06 -12.57 11.06
CA LYS A 27 -13.83 -12.62 10.24
C LYS A 27 -13.91 -11.76 8.98
N GLU A 28 -15.01 -11.00 8.80
CA GLU A 28 -15.12 -10.04 7.71
C GLU A 28 -14.04 -8.96 7.87
N LYS A 29 -13.43 -8.56 6.75
CA LYS A 29 -12.29 -7.63 6.71
C LYS A 29 -11.01 -8.15 7.35
N ASP A 30 -10.90 -9.45 7.52
CA ASP A 30 -9.69 -10.11 8.02
C ASP A 30 -9.22 -11.21 7.05
N ILE A 31 -8.04 -11.78 7.32
CA ILE A 31 -7.51 -12.88 6.53
C ILE A 31 -7.98 -14.23 7.06
N VAL A 32 -8.25 -15.12 6.13
CA VAL A 32 -8.54 -16.53 6.41
C VAL A 32 -7.63 -17.43 5.57
N THR A 33 -7.29 -18.58 6.11
CA THR A 33 -6.60 -19.63 5.34
C THR A 33 -7.64 -20.59 4.80
N GLY A 34 -7.67 -20.74 3.48
CA GLY A 34 -8.56 -21.67 2.83
C GLY A 34 -7.80 -22.73 2.02
N ILE A 35 -8.49 -23.82 1.71
CA ILE A 35 -7.98 -24.90 0.87
C ILE A 35 -8.70 -24.84 -0.47
N VAL A 36 -7.94 -24.74 -1.55
CA VAL A 36 -8.48 -24.77 -2.92
C VAL A 36 -9.14 -26.11 -3.18
N GLN A 37 -10.42 -26.10 -3.53
CA GLN A 37 -11.15 -27.31 -3.89
C GLN A 37 -11.13 -27.55 -5.40
N ARG A 38 -11.77 -26.67 -6.15
CA ARG A 38 -11.96 -26.80 -7.60
C ARG A 38 -12.33 -25.48 -8.26
N TYR A 39 -12.14 -25.41 -9.55
CA TYR A 39 -12.71 -24.36 -10.37
C TYR A 39 -14.20 -24.64 -10.64
N VAL A 40 -15.00 -23.61 -10.54
CA VAL A 40 -16.44 -23.59 -10.89
C VAL A 40 -16.64 -22.51 -11.95
N GLY A 41 -16.51 -22.90 -13.22
CA GLY A 41 -16.39 -21.94 -14.31
C GLY A 41 -15.10 -21.14 -14.17
N LYS A 42 -15.19 -19.83 -14.10
CA LYS A 42 -14.04 -18.91 -13.89
C LYS A 42 -13.74 -18.62 -12.41
N ASN A 43 -14.63 -19.03 -11.52
CA ASN A 43 -14.47 -18.85 -10.09
C ASN A 43 -13.77 -20.04 -9.45
N VAL A 44 -13.16 -19.82 -8.29
CA VAL A 44 -12.52 -20.89 -7.50
C VAL A 44 -13.31 -21.11 -6.22
N SER A 45 -13.66 -22.36 -5.93
CA SER A 45 -14.26 -22.76 -4.65
C SER A 45 -13.14 -23.04 -3.65
N ILE A 46 -13.24 -22.38 -2.50
CA ILE A 46 -12.27 -22.45 -1.42
C ILE A 46 -12.95 -23.02 -0.18
N ASN A 47 -12.41 -24.08 0.37
CA ASN A 47 -12.91 -24.64 1.63
C ASN A 47 -12.27 -23.89 2.82
N LEU A 48 -13.11 -23.35 3.69
CA LEU A 48 -12.70 -22.70 4.95
C LEU A 48 -12.88 -23.60 6.18
N GLY A 49 -13.10 -24.89 5.95
CA GLY A 49 -13.37 -25.89 7.00
C GLY A 49 -14.86 -26.21 7.09
N LYS A 50 -15.67 -25.32 7.61
CA LYS A 50 -17.11 -25.54 7.79
C LYS A 50 -17.97 -25.03 6.63
N VAL A 51 -17.48 -24.07 5.88
CA VAL A 51 -18.18 -23.39 4.77
C VAL A 51 -17.25 -23.21 3.61
N ASP A 52 -17.79 -23.22 2.39
CA ASP A 52 -17.06 -22.91 1.18
C ASP A 52 -17.18 -21.41 0.85
N ALA A 53 -16.04 -20.79 0.56
CA ALA A 53 -15.95 -19.43 0.05
C ALA A 53 -15.82 -19.43 -1.49
N ILE A 54 -16.13 -18.28 -2.08
CA ILE A 54 -16.05 -18.08 -3.52
C ILE A 54 -15.01 -17.02 -3.80
N LEU A 55 -13.96 -17.39 -4.55
CA LEU A 55 -13.01 -16.48 -5.14
C LEU A 55 -13.43 -16.23 -6.60
N THR A 56 -14.07 -15.09 -6.83
CA THR A 56 -14.55 -14.73 -8.17
C THR A 56 -13.41 -14.36 -9.11
N GLU A 57 -13.64 -14.43 -10.43
CA GLU A 57 -12.64 -14.08 -11.45
C GLU A 57 -12.01 -12.69 -11.22
N ASN A 58 -12.81 -11.69 -10.85
CA ASN A 58 -12.35 -10.33 -10.59
C ASN A 58 -11.49 -10.18 -9.33
N GLU A 59 -11.63 -11.12 -8.40
CA GLU A 59 -10.87 -11.15 -7.14
C GLU A 59 -9.65 -12.06 -7.21
N GLN A 60 -9.40 -12.69 -8.36
CA GLN A 60 -8.20 -13.48 -8.64
C GLN A 60 -7.10 -12.58 -9.21
N VAL A 61 -5.87 -12.83 -8.81
CA VAL A 61 -4.71 -12.18 -9.40
C VAL A 61 -4.42 -12.78 -10.76
N LYS A 62 -4.25 -11.94 -11.77
CA LYS A 62 -3.94 -12.39 -13.13
C LYS A 62 -2.64 -13.19 -13.14
N GLY A 63 -2.70 -14.41 -13.67
CA GLY A 63 -1.54 -15.29 -13.74
C GLY A 63 -1.35 -16.21 -12.53
N GLU A 64 -2.11 -16.05 -11.43
CA GLU A 64 -2.12 -17.05 -10.36
C GLU A 64 -2.87 -18.30 -10.81
N VAL A 65 -2.24 -19.45 -10.61
CA VAL A 65 -2.85 -20.77 -10.84
C VAL A 65 -3.07 -21.43 -9.49
N PHE A 66 -4.31 -21.80 -9.21
CA PHE A 66 -4.70 -22.46 -7.97
C PHE A 66 -4.77 -23.97 -8.17
N LYS A 67 -3.93 -24.68 -7.43
CA LYS A 67 -3.93 -26.16 -7.47
C LYS A 67 -4.91 -26.70 -6.42
N PRO A 68 -5.67 -27.77 -6.75
CA PRO A 68 -6.48 -28.45 -5.75
C PRO A 68 -5.65 -28.86 -4.53
N THR A 69 -6.23 -28.77 -3.34
CA THR A 69 -5.61 -29.03 -2.02
C THR A 69 -4.55 -28.03 -1.55
N GLU A 70 -4.23 -27.02 -2.35
CA GLU A 70 -3.31 -25.96 -1.96
C GLU A 70 -3.93 -25.08 -0.87
N ARG A 71 -3.12 -24.72 0.12
CA ARG A 71 -3.51 -23.75 1.17
C ARG A 71 -3.10 -22.36 0.75
N ILE A 72 -4.03 -21.43 0.81
CA ILE A 72 -3.79 -20.02 0.46
C ILE A 72 -4.42 -19.10 1.51
N LYS A 73 -3.80 -17.95 1.73
CA LYS A 73 -4.37 -16.88 2.55
C LYS A 73 -5.24 -15.97 1.69
N LEU A 74 -6.39 -15.59 2.18
CA LEU A 74 -7.41 -14.83 1.46
C LEU A 74 -7.97 -13.74 2.38
N TYR A 75 -8.29 -12.59 1.80
CA TYR A 75 -9.02 -11.54 2.49
C TYR A 75 -10.51 -11.76 2.36
N VAL A 76 -11.25 -11.70 3.46
CA VAL A 76 -12.70 -11.81 3.46
C VAL A 76 -13.30 -10.44 3.16
N VAL A 77 -13.84 -10.30 1.95
CA VAL A 77 -14.44 -9.04 1.48
C VAL A 77 -15.80 -8.82 2.10
N GLU A 78 -16.65 -9.86 2.07
CA GLU A 78 -18.04 -9.77 2.47
C GLU A 78 -18.58 -11.15 2.87
N VAL A 79 -19.44 -11.17 3.89
CA VAL A 79 -20.19 -12.35 4.32
C VAL A 79 -21.68 -12.06 4.20
N LYS A 80 -22.35 -12.74 3.28
CA LYS A 80 -23.79 -12.60 3.04
C LYS A 80 -24.57 -13.78 3.62
N ASN A 81 -25.65 -13.48 4.32
CA ASN A 81 -26.58 -14.51 4.74
C ASN A 81 -27.55 -14.84 3.58
N THR A 82 -27.60 -16.10 3.19
CA THR A 82 -28.52 -16.58 2.14
C THR A 82 -29.38 -17.73 2.65
N THR A 83 -30.46 -18.02 1.94
CA THR A 83 -31.38 -19.13 2.27
C THR A 83 -30.68 -20.50 2.28
N LYS A 84 -29.53 -20.61 1.59
CA LYS A 84 -28.72 -21.84 1.53
C LYS A 84 -27.58 -21.88 2.57
N GLY A 85 -27.37 -20.79 3.32
CA GLY A 85 -26.29 -20.62 4.27
C GLY A 85 -25.43 -19.37 3.99
N PRO A 86 -24.39 -19.12 4.79
CA PRO A 86 -23.52 -17.98 4.58
C PRO A 86 -22.76 -18.12 3.25
N LYS A 87 -22.77 -17.04 2.45
CA LYS A 87 -21.98 -16.90 1.23
C LYS A 87 -20.81 -15.98 1.54
N ILE A 88 -19.61 -16.50 1.47
CA ILE A 88 -18.38 -15.79 1.79
C ILE A 88 -17.67 -15.42 0.49
N LEU A 89 -17.48 -14.12 0.27
CA LEU A 89 -16.70 -13.60 -0.85
C LEU A 89 -15.29 -13.30 -0.35
N VAL A 90 -14.31 -13.87 -1.02
CA VAL A 90 -12.89 -13.69 -0.68
C VAL A 90 -12.12 -13.08 -1.85
N SER A 91 -11.02 -12.40 -1.53
CA SER A 91 -10.19 -11.71 -2.51
C SER A 91 -8.70 -12.01 -2.32
N ARG A 92 -8.00 -12.05 -3.46
CA ARG A 92 -6.54 -12.05 -3.56
C ARG A 92 -6.00 -10.72 -4.11
N THR A 93 -6.87 -9.88 -4.67
CA THR A 93 -6.50 -8.59 -5.28
C THR A 93 -6.61 -7.41 -4.33
N HIS A 94 -7.37 -7.55 -3.24
CA HIS A 94 -7.64 -6.44 -2.32
C HIS A 94 -6.36 -5.94 -1.62
N PRO A 95 -6.10 -4.61 -1.53
CA PRO A 95 -4.92 -4.05 -0.86
C PRO A 95 -4.81 -4.45 0.62
N GLU A 96 -5.95 -4.53 1.32
CA GLU A 96 -5.98 -4.94 2.73
C GLU A 96 -5.44 -6.35 2.99
N LEU A 97 -5.41 -7.23 1.96
CA LEU A 97 -4.75 -8.52 2.08
C LEU A 97 -3.28 -8.35 2.48
N VAL A 98 -2.57 -7.43 1.83
CA VAL A 98 -1.16 -7.16 2.11
C VAL A 98 -0.99 -6.61 3.52
N LYS A 99 -1.84 -5.67 3.93
CA LYS A 99 -1.83 -5.10 5.28
C LYS A 99 -1.99 -6.18 6.35
N ARG A 100 -3.00 -7.05 6.20
CA ARG A 100 -3.25 -8.15 7.14
C ARG A 100 -2.13 -9.20 7.14
N LEU A 101 -1.48 -9.43 6.00
CA LEU A 101 -0.30 -10.30 5.94
C LEU A 101 0.84 -9.72 6.77
N PHE A 102 1.11 -8.41 6.67
CA PHE A 102 2.11 -7.76 7.51
C PHE A 102 1.74 -7.80 9.00
N GLU A 103 0.49 -7.58 9.37
CA GLU A 103 0.01 -7.74 10.75
C GLU A 103 0.24 -9.16 11.30
N SER A 104 0.22 -10.17 10.44
CA SER A 104 0.49 -11.56 10.86
C SER A 104 1.98 -11.90 10.97
N GLU A 105 2.84 -11.22 10.22
CA GLU A 105 4.29 -11.50 10.16
C GLU A 105 5.13 -10.56 11.03
N VAL A 106 4.64 -9.34 11.31
CA VAL A 106 5.36 -8.27 12.01
C VAL A 106 4.66 -7.94 13.31
N ALA A 107 5.29 -8.27 14.43
CA ALA A 107 4.70 -8.04 15.76
C ALA A 107 4.46 -6.56 16.02
N GLU A 108 5.38 -5.69 15.60
CA GLU A 108 5.32 -4.24 15.77
C GLU A 108 4.16 -3.59 14.96
N VAL A 109 3.72 -4.22 13.87
CA VAL A 109 2.51 -3.81 13.14
C VAL A 109 1.25 -4.32 13.85
N LYS A 110 1.31 -5.52 14.40
CA LYS A 110 0.17 -6.14 15.11
C LYS A 110 -0.15 -5.42 16.43
N ASP A 111 0.85 -4.96 17.16
CA ASP A 111 0.66 -4.26 18.45
C ASP A 111 0.41 -2.75 18.27
N GLY A 112 0.53 -2.23 17.03
CA GLY A 112 0.28 -0.82 16.70
C GLY A 112 1.49 0.10 16.92
N THR A 113 2.67 -0.41 17.28
CA THR A 113 3.90 0.38 17.35
C THR A 113 4.26 0.93 15.97
N VAL A 114 4.11 0.11 14.94
CA VAL A 114 4.25 0.50 13.53
C VAL A 114 2.88 0.49 12.87
N GLU A 115 2.53 1.60 12.23
CA GLU A 115 1.28 1.74 11.49
C GLU A 115 1.53 1.75 9.98
N ILE A 116 0.70 1.03 9.24
CA ILE A 116 0.62 1.15 7.79
C ILE A 116 -0.37 2.26 7.47
N LYS A 117 0.16 3.44 7.10
CA LYS A 117 -0.65 4.65 6.85
C LYS A 117 -1.36 4.62 5.50
N SER A 118 -0.69 4.13 4.47
CA SER A 118 -1.28 4.01 3.14
C SER A 118 -0.67 2.84 2.37
N ILE A 119 -1.44 2.34 1.41
CA ILE A 119 -1.03 1.23 0.56
C ILE A 119 -1.60 1.42 -0.85
N ALA A 120 -0.75 1.22 -1.85
CA ALA A 120 -1.12 1.22 -3.25
C ALA A 120 -0.66 -0.08 -3.89
N ARG A 121 -1.57 -0.82 -4.51
CA ARG A 121 -1.33 -2.17 -5.01
C ARG A 121 -1.75 -2.33 -6.46
N GLU A 122 -0.88 -2.93 -7.24
CA GLU A 122 -1.18 -3.58 -8.52
C GLU A 122 -0.98 -5.09 -8.32
N ALA A 123 -2.07 -5.77 -8.00
CA ALA A 123 -2.07 -7.18 -7.59
C ALA A 123 -1.33 -8.07 -8.59
N GLY A 124 -0.43 -8.91 -8.07
CA GLY A 124 0.43 -9.80 -8.86
C GLY A 124 1.65 -9.13 -9.50
N SER A 125 1.82 -7.82 -9.36
CA SER A 125 2.95 -7.09 -9.92
C SER A 125 3.76 -6.38 -8.83
N ARG A 126 3.20 -5.31 -8.26
CA ARG A 126 3.92 -4.49 -7.27
C ARG A 126 2.97 -3.81 -6.29
N THR A 127 3.42 -3.71 -5.05
CA THR A 127 2.75 -2.96 -3.98
C THR A 127 3.72 -1.94 -3.39
N LYS A 128 3.23 -0.72 -3.14
CA LYS A 128 3.92 0.28 -2.33
C LYS A 128 3.16 0.49 -1.04
N MET A 129 3.88 0.59 0.07
CA MET A 129 3.32 0.70 1.41
C MET A 129 4.08 1.76 2.20
N ALA A 130 3.36 2.74 2.73
CA ALA A 130 3.93 3.77 3.59
C ALA A 130 3.66 3.43 5.05
N VAL A 131 4.73 3.40 5.85
CA VAL A 131 4.71 3.01 7.26
C VAL A 131 5.22 4.13 8.15
N TRP A 132 4.67 4.19 9.36
CA TRP A 132 5.01 5.15 10.39
C TRP A 132 5.23 4.44 11.71
N SER A 133 6.16 4.92 12.53
CA SER A 133 6.35 4.42 13.89
C SER A 133 5.82 5.41 14.91
N ASN A 134 5.04 4.92 15.86
CA ASN A 134 4.59 5.68 17.03
C ASN A 134 5.67 5.72 18.14
N ASP A 135 6.70 4.88 18.04
CA ASP A 135 7.87 4.90 18.92
C ASP A 135 9.10 5.41 18.13
N PRO A 136 9.71 6.54 18.55
CA PRO A 136 10.87 7.11 17.85
C PRO A 136 12.12 6.21 17.85
N ASN A 137 12.15 5.19 18.72
CA ASN A 137 13.27 4.23 18.78
C ASN A 137 13.09 3.04 17.82
N VAL A 138 11.95 2.92 17.16
CA VAL A 138 11.62 1.82 16.24
C VAL A 138 11.66 2.35 14.81
N ASP A 139 12.57 1.81 14.00
CA ASP A 139 12.56 2.04 12.55
C ASP A 139 11.39 1.26 11.90
N PRO A 140 10.36 1.94 11.37
CA PRO A 140 9.19 1.27 10.84
C PRO A 140 9.48 0.45 9.57
N VAL A 141 10.40 0.93 8.72
CA VAL A 141 10.80 0.20 7.50
C VAL A 141 11.62 -1.02 7.88
N GLY A 142 12.61 -0.87 8.77
CA GLY A 142 13.43 -1.97 9.25
C GLY A 142 12.61 -3.07 9.93
N ALA A 143 11.60 -2.70 10.74
CA ALA A 143 10.69 -3.63 11.38
C ALA A 143 9.89 -4.47 10.38
N CYS A 144 9.36 -3.84 9.32
CA CYS A 144 8.60 -4.53 8.28
C CYS A 144 9.48 -5.38 7.35
N VAL A 145 10.70 -4.93 7.06
CA VAL A 145 11.65 -5.69 6.22
C VAL A 145 12.19 -6.89 6.98
N GLY A 146 12.57 -6.70 8.23
CA GLY A 146 13.20 -7.72 9.07
C GLY A 146 14.63 -8.04 8.68
N MET A 147 15.32 -8.86 9.49
CA MET A 147 16.71 -9.25 9.23
C MET A 147 16.83 -9.92 7.85
N ASN A 148 17.73 -9.41 7.02
CA ASN A 148 17.95 -9.91 5.65
C ASN A 148 16.69 -10.00 4.80
N GLY A 149 15.69 -9.17 5.10
CA GLY A 149 14.42 -9.18 4.38
C GLY A 149 13.50 -10.36 4.71
N ALA A 150 13.72 -11.06 5.81
CA ALA A 150 13.00 -12.30 6.12
C ALA A 150 11.48 -12.09 6.21
N ARG A 151 11.03 -11.01 6.85
CA ARG A 151 9.60 -10.73 7.05
C ARG A 151 8.92 -10.32 5.74
N VAL A 152 9.48 -9.36 5.01
CA VAL A 152 8.93 -8.93 3.72
C VAL A 152 8.94 -10.09 2.70
N ASN A 153 9.99 -10.91 2.69
CA ASN A 153 10.08 -12.05 1.78
C ASN A 153 9.04 -13.14 2.10
N ALA A 154 8.66 -13.32 3.35
CA ALA A 154 7.56 -14.22 3.73
C ALA A 154 6.23 -13.76 3.09
N VAL A 155 5.95 -12.45 3.14
CA VAL A 155 4.76 -11.88 2.49
C VAL A 155 4.85 -11.96 0.96
N VAL A 156 6.01 -11.62 0.39
CA VAL A 156 6.26 -11.76 -1.07
C VAL A 156 6.04 -13.19 -1.55
N LYS A 157 6.48 -14.18 -0.78
CA LYS A 157 6.28 -15.61 -1.08
C LYS A 157 4.79 -15.98 -1.05
N GLU A 158 4.03 -15.51 -0.07
CA GLU A 158 2.58 -15.75 0.02
C GLU A 158 1.85 -15.11 -1.19
N LEU A 159 2.31 -13.94 -1.64
CA LEU A 159 1.78 -13.23 -2.81
C LEU A 159 2.42 -13.69 -4.14
N ARG A 160 3.12 -14.83 -4.13
CA ARG A 160 3.71 -15.49 -5.31
C ARG A 160 4.65 -14.60 -6.13
N GLY A 161 5.45 -13.80 -5.45
CA GLY A 161 6.49 -12.99 -6.07
C GLY A 161 6.09 -11.55 -6.39
N GLU A 162 4.94 -11.07 -5.91
CA GLU A 162 4.58 -9.66 -5.98
C GLU A 162 5.61 -8.81 -5.24
N LYS A 163 6.19 -7.82 -5.92
CA LYS A 163 7.22 -6.94 -5.33
C LYS A 163 6.58 -5.97 -4.33
N ILE A 164 7.23 -5.79 -3.19
CA ILE A 164 6.74 -4.89 -2.14
C ILE A 164 7.81 -3.84 -1.85
N ASP A 165 7.46 -2.57 -2.04
CA ASP A 165 8.27 -1.41 -1.64
C ASP A 165 7.70 -0.85 -0.34
N ILE A 166 8.52 -0.78 0.69
CA ILE A 166 8.17 -0.21 1.98
C ILE A 166 8.90 1.11 2.12
N ILE A 167 8.16 2.18 2.38
CA ILE A 167 8.69 3.52 2.50
C ILE A 167 8.26 4.15 3.82
N ASN A 168 9.01 5.13 4.29
CA ASN A 168 8.59 5.96 5.42
C ASN A 168 7.43 6.86 5.00
N TRP A 169 6.39 6.87 5.82
CA TRP A 169 5.34 7.88 5.73
C TRP A 169 5.84 9.17 6.37
N ASP A 170 5.45 10.30 5.82
CA ASP A 170 5.75 11.62 6.37
C ASP A 170 4.51 12.50 6.30
N GLU A 171 4.35 13.39 7.26
CA GLU A 171 3.27 14.37 7.28
C GLU A 171 3.46 15.43 6.20
N ASN A 172 4.73 15.75 5.88
CA ASN A 172 5.07 16.62 4.76
C ASN A 172 4.82 15.91 3.43
N PRO A 173 3.87 16.40 2.61
CA PRO A 173 3.52 15.77 1.33
C PRO A 173 4.70 15.64 0.37
N ALA A 174 5.62 16.61 0.35
CA ALA A 174 6.77 16.59 -0.54
C ALA A 174 7.74 15.46 -0.16
N LEU A 175 8.00 15.24 1.14
CA LEU A 175 8.81 14.13 1.63
C LEU A 175 8.14 12.78 1.36
N LEU A 176 6.82 12.71 1.57
CA LEU A 176 6.06 11.50 1.27
C LEU A 176 6.12 11.14 -0.22
N ILE A 177 6.01 12.13 -1.12
CA ILE A 177 6.10 11.93 -2.57
C ILE A 177 7.51 11.51 -2.98
N GLU A 178 8.55 12.15 -2.42
CA GLU A 178 9.94 11.75 -2.63
C GLU A 178 10.16 10.29 -2.25
N ASN A 179 9.75 9.90 -1.04
CA ASN A 179 9.82 8.52 -0.57
C ASN A 179 9.03 7.56 -1.46
N ALA A 180 7.84 7.97 -1.91
CA ALA A 180 6.97 7.15 -2.75
C ALA A 180 7.55 6.88 -4.14
N LEU A 181 8.39 7.75 -4.67
CA LEU A 181 9.08 7.57 -5.94
C LEU A 181 10.31 6.66 -5.86
N SER A 182 10.70 6.25 -4.64
CA SER A 182 11.76 5.24 -4.47
C SER A 182 11.55 4.06 -5.44
N PRO A 183 12.63 3.50 -6.02
CA PRO A 183 14.06 3.76 -5.76
C PRO A 183 14.66 4.93 -6.56
N ALA A 184 13.87 5.70 -7.32
CA ALA A 184 14.38 6.85 -8.03
C ALA A 184 14.79 7.97 -7.06
N LYS A 185 15.91 8.64 -7.38
CA LYS A 185 16.36 9.81 -6.65
C LYS A 185 15.69 11.05 -7.21
N VAL A 186 15.18 11.89 -6.33
CA VAL A 186 14.47 13.12 -6.68
C VAL A 186 15.39 14.32 -6.38
N ILE A 187 15.35 15.34 -7.23
CA ILE A 187 16.06 16.61 -7.03
C ILE A 187 15.19 17.56 -6.21
N SER A 188 13.94 17.71 -6.61
CA SER A 188 12.99 18.58 -5.91
C SER A 188 11.56 18.08 -6.08
N VAL A 189 10.75 18.36 -5.07
CA VAL A 189 9.29 18.14 -5.10
C VAL A 189 8.62 19.43 -4.67
N MET A 190 7.64 19.87 -5.45
CA MET A 190 6.73 20.92 -5.07
C MET A 190 5.32 20.32 -5.03
N ALA A 191 4.68 20.38 -3.87
CA ALA A 191 3.38 19.81 -3.65
C ALA A 191 2.40 20.88 -3.19
N ASP A 192 1.26 20.97 -3.87
CA ASP A 192 0.10 21.73 -3.47
C ASP A 192 -0.87 20.81 -2.76
N PRO A 193 -1.04 20.96 -1.42
CA PRO A 193 -1.93 20.11 -0.65
C PRO A 193 -3.40 20.37 -0.90
N ASP A 194 -3.78 21.57 -1.36
CA ASP A 194 -5.17 21.97 -1.58
C ASP A 194 -5.68 21.39 -2.91
N GLU A 195 -4.92 21.54 -3.99
CA GLU A 195 -5.26 20.98 -5.29
C GLU A 195 -4.87 19.51 -5.45
N LYS A 196 -4.07 18.96 -4.54
CA LYS A 196 -3.52 17.60 -4.61
C LYS A 196 -2.71 17.34 -5.88
N ILE A 197 -1.93 18.35 -6.28
CA ILE A 197 -1.01 18.28 -7.42
C ILE A 197 0.42 18.38 -6.92
N ALA A 198 1.34 17.69 -7.56
CA ALA A 198 2.75 17.79 -7.25
C ALA A 198 3.60 17.76 -8.52
N GLY A 199 4.55 18.68 -8.60
CA GLY A 199 5.62 18.71 -9.59
C GLY A 199 6.87 18.08 -9.00
N VAL A 200 7.51 17.19 -9.74
CA VAL A 200 8.72 16.47 -9.31
C VAL A 200 9.79 16.59 -10.38
N ILE A 201 10.98 17.02 -9.97
CA ILE A 201 12.15 17.08 -10.84
C ILE A 201 13.13 15.98 -10.45
N VAL A 202 13.55 15.20 -11.43
CA VAL A 202 14.51 14.12 -11.27
C VAL A 202 15.71 14.32 -12.21
N PRO A 203 16.90 13.77 -11.90
CA PRO A 203 18.00 13.76 -12.85
C PRO A 203 17.59 13.04 -14.14
N ASP A 204 18.10 13.47 -15.29
CA ASP A 204 17.72 12.91 -16.61
C ASP A 204 17.86 11.38 -16.65
N TYR A 205 18.94 10.82 -16.07
CA TYR A 205 19.17 9.37 -16.00
C TYR A 205 18.23 8.62 -15.04
N GLN A 206 17.49 9.31 -14.19
CA GLN A 206 16.51 8.74 -13.25
C GLN A 206 15.06 8.79 -13.76
N LEU A 207 14.79 9.55 -14.82
CA LEU A 207 13.42 9.76 -15.32
C LEU A 207 12.70 8.44 -15.61
N SER A 208 13.35 7.53 -16.34
CA SER A 208 12.77 6.22 -16.65
C SER A 208 12.51 5.38 -15.43
N LEU A 209 13.35 5.49 -14.39
CA LEU A 209 13.19 4.78 -13.13
C LEU A 209 12.06 5.40 -12.29
N ALA A 210 11.95 6.72 -12.26
CA ALA A 210 10.89 7.44 -11.55
C ALA A 210 9.51 7.13 -12.14
N ILE A 211 9.40 7.10 -13.45
CA ILE A 211 8.16 6.73 -14.14
C ILE A 211 7.89 5.22 -13.97
N GLY A 212 8.93 4.39 -14.14
CA GLY A 212 8.85 2.94 -14.13
C GLY A 212 8.27 2.34 -15.40
N LYS A 213 8.30 1.01 -15.49
CA LYS A 213 7.73 0.28 -16.64
C LYS A 213 6.24 0.60 -16.77
N GLU A 214 5.82 1.05 -17.96
CA GLU A 214 4.41 1.42 -18.23
C GLU A 214 3.83 2.44 -17.23
N GLY A 215 4.68 3.28 -16.61
CA GLY A 215 4.26 4.27 -15.64
C GLY A 215 3.88 3.70 -14.27
N GLN A 216 4.26 2.44 -13.97
CA GLN A 216 3.86 1.75 -12.75
C GLN A 216 4.34 2.45 -11.48
N ASN A 217 5.61 2.89 -11.44
CA ASN A 217 6.16 3.53 -10.25
C ASN A 217 5.45 4.85 -9.95
N ALA A 218 5.29 5.71 -10.95
CA ALA A 218 4.57 6.98 -10.83
C ALA A 218 3.10 6.78 -10.44
N ARG A 219 2.42 5.83 -11.07
CA ARG A 219 1.01 5.52 -10.79
C ARG A 219 0.79 4.99 -9.38
N LEU A 220 1.67 4.11 -8.89
CA LEU A 220 1.61 3.62 -7.51
C LEU A 220 1.92 4.73 -6.51
N ALA A 221 2.92 5.59 -6.78
CA ALA A 221 3.24 6.74 -5.94
C ALA A 221 2.05 7.70 -5.85
N ALA A 222 1.41 8.03 -6.99
CA ALA A 222 0.23 8.89 -7.02
C ALA A 222 -0.94 8.32 -6.20
N ARG A 223 -1.21 7.01 -6.31
CA ARG A 223 -2.25 6.34 -5.51
C ARG A 223 -1.91 6.27 -4.03
N LEU A 224 -0.64 6.08 -3.69
CA LEU A 224 -0.18 5.97 -2.31
C LEU A 224 -0.30 7.29 -1.58
N THR A 225 0.08 8.40 -2.23
CA THR A 225 0.12 9.74 -1.66
C THR A 225 -1.21 10.49 -1.80
N GLY A 226 -2.03 10.10 -2.77
CA GLY A 226 -3.27 10.79 -3.12
C GLY A 226 -3.07 12.07 -3.95
N PHE A 227 -1.84 12.29 -4.47
CA PHE A 227 -1.49 13.43 -5.31
C PHE A 227 -1.42 13.04 -6.79
N LYS A 228 -1.78 13.96 -7.66
CA LYS A 228 -1.47 13.91 -9.08
C LYS A 228 -0.03 14.35 -9.27
N ILE A 229 0.86 13.44 -9.63
CA ILE A 229 2.29 13.68 -9.71
C ILE A 229 2.70 13.90 -11.17
N ASP A 230 3.30 15.06 -11.48
CA ASP A 230 3.95 15.35 -12.75
C ASP A 230 5.47 15.23 -12.58
N ILE A 231 6.10 14.34 -13.34
CA ILE A 231 7.53 14.04 -13.23
C ILE A 231 8.23 14.54 -14.46
N LYS A 232 9.19 15.45 -14.29
CA LYS A 232 10.03 16.00 -15.34
C LYS A 232 11.50 15.72 -15.06
N SER A 233 12.27 15.54 -16.12
CA SER A 233 13.72 15.53 -15.98
C SER A 233 14.26 16.95 -15.79
N GLU A 234 15.49 17.06 -15.29
CA GLU A 234 16.16 18.35 -15.10
C GLU A 234 16.22 19.15 -16.41
N THR A 235 16.53 18.50 -17.54
CA THR A 235 16.55 19.14 -18.85
C THR A 235 15.16 19.61 -19.28
N GLN A 236 14.14 18.78 -19.12
CA GLN A 236 12.74 19.14 -19.44
C GLN A 236 12.22 20.30 -18.59
N ALA A 237 12.57 20.32 -17.31
CA ALA A 237 12.18 21.40 -16.41
C ALA A 237 12.83 22.74 -16.79
N ARG A 238 14.12 22.72 -17.21
CA ARG A 238 14.80 23.91 -17.75
C ARG A 238 14.17 24.45 -19.00
N GLU A 239 13.87 23.57 -19.96
CA GLU A 239 13.23 23.96 -21.24
C GLU A 239 11.82 24.51 -21.02
N ALA A 240 11.08 24.01 -20.06
CA ALA A 240 9.74 24.49 -19.72
C ALA A 240 9.74 25.78 -18.90
N GLY A 241 10.89 26.22 -18.37
CA GLY A 241 10.99 27.37 -17.48
C GLY A 241 10.48 27.08 -16.06
N ASP A 242 10.30 25.80 -15.72
CA ASP A 242 9.81 25.34 -14.41
C ASP A 242 10.92 25.32 -13.34
N PHE A 243 12.04 25.98 -13.58
CA PHE A 243 13.02 26.25 -12.53
C PHE A 243 12.46 27.37 -11.67
N PHE A 244 11.97 27.01 -10.50
CA PHE A 244 11.55 27.96 -9.50
C PHE A 244 12.75 28.80 -9.09
N ASP A 245 12.68 30.11 -9.37
CA ASP A 245 13.67 31.08 -8.93
C ASP A 245 13.45 31.28 -7.41
N TYR A 246 14.20 30.52 -6.61
CA TYR A 246 14.11 30.50 -5.14
C TYR A 246 14.44 31.87 -4.50
N GLU A 247 14.76 32.91 -5.29
CA GLU A 247 15.13 34.24 -4.79
C GLU A 247 13.92 35.16 -4.55
N ASN A 248 12.70 34.82 -5.04
CA ASN A 248 11.58 35.77 -5.05
C ASN A 248 10.31 35.37 -4.33
N GLU A 249 10.22 34.21 -3.65
CA GLU A 249 8.95 33.72 -3.07
C GLU A 249 8.84 33.81 -1.56
N TYR A 250 9.24 34.92 -0.94
CA TYR A 250 9.04 35.10 0.51
C TYR A 250 7.94 36.12 0.87
N GLU A 251 7.01 36.44 -0.03
CA GLU A 251 6.00 37.46 0.26
C GLU A 251 4.52 37.01 0.19
N ASP A 252 4.19 35.76 -0.04
CA ASP A 252 2.79 35.34 0.01
C ASP A 252 2.58 34.08 0.87
N ASP A 253 1.60 34.17 1.78
CA ASP A 253 1.18 33.20 2.79
C ASP A 253 0.55 31.89 2.22
N GLU A 254 0.92 31.42 1.04
CA GLU A 254 0.48 30.14 0.50
C GLU A 254 1.46 29.02 0.83
N TYR A 255 0.98 27.99 1.52
CA TYR A 255 1.77 26.86 2.03
C TYR A 255 2.18 25.89 0.90
N TYR A 256 3.38 26.09 0.35
CA TYR A 256 4.03 25.11 -0.51
C TYR A 256 5.04 24.28 0.29
N TYR A 257 5.06 22.97 0.08
CA TYR A 257 6.04 22.08 0.69
C TYR A 257 7.15 21.75 -0.30
N TYR A 258 8.41 22.00 0.09
CA TYR A 258 9.58 21.73 -0.73
C TYR A 258 10.46 20.66 -0.13
N VAL A 259 10.98 19.76 -0.98
CA VAL A 259 12.14 18.94 -0.69
C VAL A 259 13.21 19.28 -1.72
N LYS A 260 14.36 19.76 -1.28
CA LYS A 260 15.51 20.00 -2.12
C LYS A 260 16.63 19.03 -1.76
N ALA A 261 16.92 18.08 -2.63
CA ALA A 261 18.20 17.38 -2.58
C ALA A 261 19.27 18.34 -3.11
N VAL A 262 20.17 18.81 -2.25
CA VAL A 262 21.30 19.65 -2.66
C VAL A 262 22.30 18.75 -3.40
N PRO A 263 22.48 18.88 -4.74
CA PRO A 263 23.64 18.29 -5.37
C PRO A 263 24.86 19.09 -4.90
N LYS A 264 25.87 18.42 -4.40
CA LYS A 264 27.19 19.02 -4.23
C LYS A 264 27.79 19.27 -5.63
N ILE A 265 27.34 20.28 -6.31
CA ILE A 265 28.04 20.83 -7.46
C ILE A 265 28.70 22.10 -6.97
N VAL A 266 30.00 22.01 -6.74
CA VAL A 266 30.86 23.17 -6.58
C VAL A 266 30.97 23.84 -7.95
N VAL A 267 30.10 24.79 -8.22
CA VAL A 267 30.33 25.75 -9.30
C VAL A 267 31.08 26.91 -8.65
N SER A 268 32.36 26.99 -8.93
CA SER A 268 33.18 28.14 -8.61
C SER A 268 32.72 29.33 -9.46
N THR A 269 31.92 30.18 -8.88
CA THR A 269 31.69 31.56 -9.35
C THR A 269 32.01 32.50 -8.19
N PRO A 270 32.72 33.60 -8.46
CA PRO A 270 33.16 34.47 -7.39
C PRO A 270 32.02 35.31 -6.84
N GLU A 271 31.94 35.29 -5.52
CA GLU A 271 31.30 36.28 -4.66
C GLU A 271 29.84 36.71 -5.00
N LYS A 272 28.90 35.91 -4.55
CA LYS A 272 27.67 36.40 -3.92
C LYS A 272 27.29 35.47 -2.79
N THR A 273 27.10 36.03 -1.63
CA THR A 273 26.75 35.37 -0.39
C THR A 273 25.45 34.63 -0.55
N VAL A 274 25.50 33.33 -0.75
CA VAL A 274 24.31 32.47 -0.76
C VAL A 274 23.82 32.37 0.69
N LYS A 275 22.73 33.01 1.00
CA LYS A 275 22.00 32.74 2.23
C LYS A 275 21.53 31.28 2.15
N ARG A 276 22.02 30.49 3.09
CA ARG A 276 21.59 29.09 3.28
C ARG A 276 20.07 29.05 3.41
N CYS A 277 19.39 28.47 2.45
CA CYS A 277 18.04 27.98 2.68
C CYS A 277 18.11 26.89 3.75
N LEU A 278 17.50 27.14 4.87
CA LEU A 278 17.36 26.21 5.96
C LEU A 278 16.50 25.03 5.48
N LEU A 279 17.12 23.87 5.45
CA LEU A 279 16.40 22.61 5.54
C LEU A 279 15.47 22.72 6.75
N TYR A 280 14.18 22.57 6.51
CA TYR A 280 13.21 22.49 7.60
C TYR A 280 13.44 21.16 8.32
N THR A 281 14.32 21.17 9.30
CA THR A 281 14.32 20.18 10.36
C THR A 281 13.17 20.56 11.28
N SER A 282 12.29 19.62 11.61
CA SER A 282 11.23 19.79 12.59
C SER A 282 11.71 20.57 13.80
N PRO A 283 10.89 21.50 14.36
CA PRO A 283 11.29 22.19 15.56
C PRO A 283 11.45 21.16 16.67
N SER A 284 12.68 21.11 17.21
CA SER A 284 12.94 20.47 18.48
C SER A 284 12.05 21.11 19.55
N PRO A 285 11.38 20.35 20.42
CA PRO A 285 10.69 20.93 21.54
C PRO A 285 11.72 21.65 22.41
N ARG A 286 11.53 22.95 22.58
CA ARG A 286 12.27 23.73 23.55
C ARG A 286 11.57 23.69 24.89
N ASP A 287 12.38 23.54 25.90
CA ASP A 287 12.16 23.76 27.35
C ASP A 287 11.05 24.74 27.74
#